data_4b8f7e54e85b33daab855d3b7fec39ac
#
_entry.id   4b8f7e54e85b33daab855d3b7fec39ac
#
_cell.length_a   1.000
_cell.length_b   1.000
_cell.length_c   1.000
_cell.angle_alpha   90.00
_cell.angle_beta   90.00
_cell.angle_gamma   90.00
#
_symmetry.space_group_name_H-M   'P 1'
#
loop_
_entity.id
_entity.type
_entity.pdbx_description
1 polymer ?
#
loop_
_entity_poly.entity_id
_entity_poly.type
_entity_poly.pdbx_seq_one_letter_code
_entity_poly.pdbx_strand_id
1 'polypeptide(L)'
;MKDAMVRRKKISVKTLMLLSIFLTVTVGFTATIGFMMWQWMAQQEVLAKKHIRQIAEVQALLVSKQLDSALTAARDMGNSALALREAGVTERQSLNQLLIHYLSAHPQFLSMSMAFEPNAFDDKDAVWAGQSGEDPAGRYARYVDRDATGKPALHLLTDIETPGSGDYYLLPKQI
;
A
#
# COMPACT_ATOMS: atom_id res chain seq x y z
N MET A 1 36.42 -63.95 -49.81
CA MET A 1 36.58 -63.55 -48.38
C MET A 1 37.76 -62.63 -48.33
N LYS A 2 37.50 -61.29 -48.14
CA LYS A 2 38.57 -60.27 -47.98
C LYS A 2 38.59 -59.85 -46.56
N ASP A 3 39.63 -60.21 -45.83
CA ASP A 3 39.89 -59.77 -44.47
C ASP A 3 40.17 -58.26 -44.46
N ALA A 4 39.29 -57.45 -43.84
CA ALA A 4 39.50 -56.09 -43.60
C ALA A 4 40.39 -55.92 -42.33
N MET A 5 41.67 -55.78 -42.59
CA MET A 5 42.71 -55.52 -41.59
C MET A 5 42.55 -54.14 -41.00
N VAL A 6 41.94 -54.07 -39.80
CA VAL A 6 41.79 -52.81 -39.04
C VAL A 6 43.17 -52.36 -38.58
N ARG A 7 43.75 -51.38 -39.29
CA ARG A 7 45.00 -50.71 -38.99
C ARG A 7 44.85 -49.89 -37.72
N ARG A 8 45.17 -50.47 -36.53
CA ARG A 8 45.29 -49.72 -35.28
C ARG A 8 46.41 -48.66 -35.42
N LYS A 9 46.04 -47.37 -35.56
CA LYS A 9 46.97 -46.26 -35.48
C LYS A 9 47.67 -46.28 -34.09
N LYS A 10 48.97 -46.55 -34.03
CA LYS A 10 49.76 -46.43 -32.80
C LYS A 10 49.87 -44.98 -32.44
N ILE A 11 49.18 -44.57 -31.32
CA ILE A 11 49.28 -43.22 -30.78
C ILE A 11 50.70 -43.01 -30.23
N SER A 12 51.36 -41.93 -30.61
CA SER A 12 52.71 -41.60 -30.11
C SER A 12 52.66 -41.34 -28.59
N VAL A 13 53.70 -41.79 -27.85
CA VAL A 13 53.83 -41.53 -26.41
C VAL A 13 53.73 -40.03 -26.11
N LYS A 14 54.29 -39.16 -26.98
CA LYS A 14 54.14 -37.70 -26.90
C LYS A 14 52.68 -37.23 -26.90
N THR A 15 51.84 -37.82 -27.79
CA THR A 15 50.42 -37.49 -27.92
C THR A 15 49.64 -37.94 -26.70
N LEU A 16 49.99 -39.07 -26.11
CA LEU A 16 49.38 -39.61 -24.90
C LEU A 16 49.66 -38.74 -23.67
N MET A 17 50.93 -38.29 -23.53
CA MET A 17 51.35 -37.34 -22.47
C MET A 17 50.65 -36.00 -22.58
N LEU A 18 50.59 -35.43 -23.76
CA LEU A 18 49.87 -34.16 -23.98
C LEU A 18 48.37 -34.27 -23.68
N LEU A 19 47.76 -35.39 -24.07
CA LEU A 19 46.32 -35.66 -23.84
C LEU A 19 46.03 -35.83 -22.34
N SER A 20 46.93 -36.51 -21.60
CA SER A 20 46.73 -36.66 -20.14
C SER A 20 46.88 -35.34 -19.38
N ILE A 21 47.87 -34.50 -19.74
CA ILE A 21 48.04 -33.16 -19.14
C ILE A 21 46.83 -32.30 -19.45
N PHE A 22 46.39 -32.28 -20.71
CA PHE A 22 45.22 -31.48 -21.10
C PHE A 22 43.95 -31.97 -20.36
N LEU A 23 43.74 -33.25 -20.23
CA LEU A 23 42.61 -33.83 -19.49
C LEU A 23 42.61 -33.44 -18.03
N THR A 24 43.75 -33.55 -17.34
CA THR A 24 43.87 -33.20 -15.90
C THR A 24 43.64 -31.73 -15.65
N VAL A 25 44.19 -30.86 -16.51
CA VAL A 25 43.99 -29.41 -16.41
C VAL A 25 42.51 -29.04 -16.67
N THR A 26 41.88 -29.65 -17.69
CA THR A 26 40.48 -29.37 -18.02
C THR A 26 39.56 -29.83 -16.89
N VAL A 27 39.77 -31.03 -16.33
CA VAL A 27 38.99 -31.55 -15.20
C VAL A 27 39.14 -30.66 -13.98
N GLY A 28 40.35 -30.27 -13.63
CA GLY A 28 40.63 -29.37 -12.50
C GLY A 28 39.96 -28.02 -12.63
N PHE A 29 40.05 -27.43 -13.84
CA PHE A 29 39.40 -26.13 -14.12
C PHE A 29 37.88 -26.21 -14.04
N THR A 30 37.30 -27.24 -14.62
CA THR A 30 35.83 -27.47 -14.61
C THR A 30 35.31 -27.72 -13.20
N ALA A 31 36.03 -28.49 -12.38
CA ALA A 31 35.68 -28.72 -10.99
C ALA A 31 35.73 -27.43 -10.16
N THR A 32 36.75 -26.62 -10.34
CA THR A 32 36.92 -25.36 -9.62
C THR A 32 35.82 -24.35 -10.00
N ILE A 33 35.52 -24.20 -11.28
CA ILE A 33 34.44 -23.31 -11.75
C ILE A 33 33.08 -23.79 -11.24
N GLY A 34 32.81 -25.09 -11.32
CA GLY A 34 31.56 -25.68 -10.81
C GLY A 34 31.37 -25.46 -9.32
N PHE A 35 32.45 -25.63 -8.52
CA PHE A 35 32.41 -25.35 -7.08
C PHE A 35 32.19 -23.86 -6.79
N MET A 36 32.86 -22.96 -7.49
CA MET A 36 32.65 -21.52 -7.34
C MET A 36 31.22 -21.11 -7.71
N MET A 37 30.69 -21.62 -8.81
CA MET A 37 29.31 -21.34 -9.22
C MET A 37 28.29 -21.82 -8.19
N TRP A 38 28.47 -23.02 -7.66
CA TRP A 38 27.59 -23.56 -6.64
C TRP A 38 27.59 -22.71 -5.35
N GLN A 39 28.76 -22.30 -4.90
CA GLN A 39 28.93 -21.44 -3.72
C GLN A 39 28.34 -20.04 -3.96
N TRP A 40 28.48 -19.52 -5.16
CA TRP A 40 27.94 -18.21 -5.55
C TRP A 40 26.41 -18.21 -5.60
N MET A 41 25.82 -19.25 -6.18
CA MET A 41 24.35 -19.42 -6.21
C MET A 41 23.73 -19.46 -4.81
N ALA A 42 24.33 -20.21 -3.89
CA ALA A 42 23.85 -20.31 -2.51
C ALA A 42 23.89 -18.94 -1.78
N GLN A 43 24.93 -18.14 -1.99
CA GLN A 43 25.05 -16.80 -1.40
C GLN A 43 24.06 -15.80 -2.01
N GLN A 44 23.82 -15.86 -3.31
CA GLN A 44 22.90 -14.98 -4.02
C GLN A 44 21.46 -15.16 -3.53
N GLU A 45 21.02 -16.39 -3.27
CA GLU A 45 19.68 -16.66 -2.77
C GLU A 45 19.44 -16.06 -1.38
N VAL A 46 20.40 -16.19 -0.47
CA VAL A 46 20.33 -15.61 0.87
C VAL A 46 20.30 -14.08 0.82
N LEU A 47 21.14 -13.50 -0.04
CA LEU A 47 21.21 -12.04 -0.22
C LEU A 47 19.91 -11.48 -0.81
N ALA A 48 19.37 -12.14 -1.83
CA ALA A 48 18.12 -11.77 -2.47
C ALA A 48 16.94 -11.82 -1.48
N LYS A 49 16.83 -12.89 -0.69
CA LYS A 49 15.81 -13.02 0.35
C LYS A 49 15.92 -11.92 1.41
N LYS A 50 17.15 -11.59 1.83
CA LYS A 50 17.39 -10.50 2.78
C LYS A 50 16.99 -9.14 2.22
N HIS A 51 17.31 -8.85 0.98
CA HIS A 51 16.90 -7.61 0.30
C HIS A 51 15.38 -7.48 0.18
N ILE A 52 14.71 -8.54 -0.27
CA ILE A 52 13.24 -8.55 -0.40
C ILE A 52 12.60 -8.29 0.97
N ARG A 53 13.11 -8.96 2.03
CA ARG A 53 12.59 -8.76 3.38
C ARG A 53 12.78 -7.33 3.87
N GLN A 54 13.94 -6.73 3.66
CA GLN A 54 14.21 -5.34 4.03
C GLN A 54 13.28 -4.37 3.29
N ILE A 55 13.06 -4.57 1.98
CA ILE A 55 12.14 -3.74 1.21
C ILE A 55 10.72 -3.90 1.75
N ALA A 56 10.27 -5.12 2.04
CA ALA A 56 8.95 -5.38 2.59
C ALA A 56 8.76 -4.72 3.98
N GLU A 57 9.76 -4.79 4.86
CA GLU A 57 9.73 -4.15 6.18
C GLU A 57 9.65 -2.61 6.06
N VAL A 58 10.42 -2.01 5.16
CA VAL A 58 10.38 -0.56 4.91
C VAL A 58 9.00 -0.14 4.35
N GLN A 59 8.46 -0.89 3.39
CA GLN A 59 7.16 -0.60 2.82
C GLN A 59 6.03 -0.76 3.85
N ALA A 60 6.09 -1.80 4.68
CA ALA A 60 5.14 -1.99 5.77
C ALA A 60 5.16 -0.83 6.77
N LEU A 61 6.35 -0.34 7.12
CA LEU A 61 6.52 0.82 8.00
C LEU A 61 5.95 2.11 7.39
N LEU A 62 6.15 2.33 6.08
CA LEU A 62 5.59 3.48 5.37
C LEU A 62 4.06 3.45 5.36
N VAL A 63 3.47 2.28 5.08
CA VAL A 63 2.01 2.10 5.12
C VAL A 63 1.47 2.34 6.53
N SER A 64 2.11 1.74 7.56
CA SER A 64 1.72 1.96 8.97
C SER A 64 1.73 3.45 9.32
N LYS A 65 2.80 4.16 8.96
CA LYS A 65 2.92 5.60 9.19
C LYS A 65 1.82 6.42 8.51
N GLN A 66 1.43 6.04 7.29
CA GLN A 66 0.33 6.71 6.58
C GLN A 66 -1.01 6.47 7.26
N LEU A 67 -1.27 5.24 7.71
CA LEU A 67 -2.49 4.91 8.47
C LEU A 67 -2.54 5.64 9.81
N ASP A 68 -1.45 5.67 10.57
CA ASP A 68 -1.35 6.40 11.82
C ASP A 68 -1.60 7.91 11.62
N SER A 69 -1.05 8.48 10.55
CA SER A 69 -1.30 9.87 10.18
C SER A 69 -2.78 10.13 9.88
N ALA A 70 -3.44 9.23 9.13
CA ALA A 70 -4.86 9.36 8.82
C ALA A 70 -5.74 9.23 10.06
N LEU A 71 -5.45 8.27 10.94
CA LEU A 71 -6.17 8.10 12.21
C LEU A 71 -6.00 9.31 13.14
N THR A 72 -4.80 9.86 13.22
CA THR A 72 -4.54 11.07 14.01
C THR A 72 -5.32 12.24 13.45
N ALA A 73 -5.28 12.46 12.14
CA ALA A 73 -6.04 13.51 11.48
C ALA A 73 -7.55 13.37 11.71
N ALA A 74 -8.10 12.16 11.64
CA ALA A 74 -9.50 11.91 11.90
C ALA A 74 -9.89 12.20 13.36
N ARG A 75 -9.05 11.82 14.32
CA ARG A 75 -9.27 12.13 15.74
C ARG A 75 -9.19 13.64 16.02
N ASP A 76 -8.21 14.33 15.48
CA ASP A 76 -8.05 15.77 15.67
C ASP A 76 -9.21 16.54 15.07
N MET A 77 -9.68 16.12 13.89
CA MET A 77 -10.87 16.70 13.26
C MET A 77 -12.14 16.44 14.10
N GLY A 78 -12.31 15.22 14.61
CA GLY A 78 -13.41 14.88 15.51
C GLY A 78 -13.39 15.71 16.80
N ASN A 79 -12.23 15.83 17.44
CA ASN A 79 -12.05 16.67 18.64
C ASN A 79 -12.34 18.15 18.35
N SER A 80 -11.93 18.65 17.18
CA SER A 80 -12.22 20.02 16.77
C SER A 80 -13.71 20.25 16.58
N ALA A 81 -14.41 19.30 15.99
CA ALA A 81 -15.86 19.38 15.82
C ALA A 81 -16.62 19.31 17.14
N LEU A 82 -16.16 18.48 18.09
CA LEU A 82 -16.71 18.42 19.45
C LEU A 82 -16.46 19.72 20.21
N ALA A 83 -15.27 20.29 20.10
CA ALA A 83 -14.94 21.57 20.73
C ALA A 83 -15.82 22.72 20.21
N LEU A 84 -16.10 22.76 18.91
CA LEU A 84 -17.06 23.72 18.34
C LEU A 84 -18.44 23.56 18.94
N ARG A 85 -18.94 22.33 19.04
CA ARG A 85 -20.23 22.02 19.65
C ARG A 85 -20.28 22.45 21.14
N GLU A 86 -19.26 22.11 21.92
CA GLU A 86 -19.15 22.48 23.33
C GLU A 86 -19.06 23.99 23.54
N ALA A 87 -18.46 24.71 22.60
CA ALA A 87 -18.44 26.17 22.57
C ALA A 87 -19.79 26.80 22.16
N GLY A 88 -20.82 25.98 21.91
CA GLY A 88 -22.15 26.46 21.51
C GLY A 88 -22.28 26.85 20.02
N VAL A 89 -21.29 26.47 19.20
CA VAL A 89 -21.37 26.69 17.74
C VAL A 89 -22.27 25.63 17.13
N THR A 90 -23.45 26.03 16.68
CA THR A 90 -24.46 25.15 16.07
C THR A 90 -24.64 25.37 14.56
N GLU A 91 -23.80 26.19 13.97
CA GLU A 91 -23.85 26.52 12.55
C GLU A 91 -23.09 25.43 11.76
N ARG A 92 -23.80 24.70 10.90
CA ARG A 92 -23.25 23.66 10.02
C ARG A 92 -22.18 24.19 9.08
N GLN A 93 -22.26 25.47 8.71
CA GLN A 93 -21.25 26.11 7.90
C GLN A 93 -19.86 26.10 8.57
N SER A 94 -19.79 26.14 9.89
CA SER A 94 -18.51 26.04 10.63
C SER A 94 -17.87 24.67 10.44
N LEU A 95 -18.65 23.59 10.41
CA LEU A 95 -18.16 22.25 10.11
C LEU A 95 -17.73 22.11 8.64
N ASN A 96 -18.47 22.71 7.73
CA ASN A 96 -18.08 22.74 6.32
C ASN A 96 -16.73 23.43 6.13
N GLN A 97 -16.51 24.57 6.80
CA GLN A 97 -15.23 25.27 6.77
C GLN A 97 -14.11 24.46 7.43
N LEU A 98 -14.41 23.77 8.54
CA LEU A 98 -13.46 22.89 9.21
C LEU A 98 -12.98 21.79 8.26
N LEU A 99 -13.89 21.07 7.56
CA LEU A 99 -13.55 20.04 6.58
C LEU A 99 -12.68 20.58 5.44
N ILE A 100 -13.10 21.70 4.84
CA ILE A 100 -12.39 22.34 3.73
C ILE A 100 -10.98 22.76 4.15
N HIS A 101 -10.87 23.40 5.31
CA HIS A 101 -9.59 23.89 5.82
C HIS A 101 -8.67 22.73 6.18
N TYR A 102 -9.22 21.69 6.79
CA TYR A 102 -8.44 20.53 7.18
C TYR A 102 -7.88 19.76 5.97
N LEU A 103 -8.70 19.53 4.93
CA LEU A 103 -8.22 18.92 3.69
C LEU A 103 -7.17 19.81 3.00
N SER A 104 -7.37 21.12 3.01
CA SER A 104 -6.40 22.07 2.42
C SER A 104 -5.04 22.02 3.11
N ALA A 105 -5.03 21.87 4.43
CA ALA A 105 -3.81 21.77 5.24
C ALA A 105 -3.09 20.42 5.10
N HIS A 106 -3.77 19.38 4.60
CA HIS A 106 -3.25 18.01 4.50
C HIS A 106 -3.24 17.51 3.05
N PRO A 107 -2.27 17.92 2.23
CA PRO A 107 -2.23 17.59 0.80
C PRO A 107 -2.07 16.09 0.51
N GLN A 108 -1.65 15.30 1.51
CA GLN A 108 -1.52 13.84 1.42
C GLN A 108 -2.86 13.11 1.40
N PHE A 109 -3.97 13.75 1.81
CA PHE A 109 -5.30 13.14 1.79
C PHE A 109 -6.05 13.52 0.51
N LEU A 110 -6.74 12.54 -0.06
CA LEU A 110 -7.60 12.72 -1.24
C LEU A 110 -8.97 13.28 -0.86
N SER A 111 -9.50 12.80 0.27
CA SER A 111 -10.81 13.21 0.79
C SER A 111 -10.86 13.07 2.31
N MET A 112 -11.81 13.74 2.92
CA MET A 112 -12.15 13.62 4.33
C MET A 112 -13.67 13.68 4.50
N SER A 113 -14.20 12.94 5.48
CA SER A 113 -15.64 12.92 5.75
C SER A 113 -15.93 13.13 7.23
N MET A 114 -17.11 13.66 7.50
CA MET A 114 -17.63 13.82 8.85
C MET A 114 -19.14 13.55 8.84
N ALA A 115 -19.58 12.68 9.73
CA ALA A 115 -20.98 12.42 9.96
C ALA A 115 -21.24 12.42 11.46
N PHE A 116 -22.34 13.06 11.85
CA PHE A 116 -22.84 12.99 13.22
C PHE A 116 -23.97 11.97 13.32
N GLU A 117 -24.18 11.42 14.50
CA GLU A 117 -25.38 10.68 14.81
C GLU A 117 -26.61 11.60 14.72
N PRO A 118 -27.82 11.04 14.52
CA PRO A 118 -29.04 11.86 14.44
C PRO A 118 -29.16 12.85 15.60
N ASN A 119 -29.40 14.11 15.29
CA ASN A 119 -29.52 15.24 16.22
C ASN A 119 -28.26 15.50 17.08
N ALA A 120 -27.13 14.85 16.79
CA ALA A 120 -25.98 14.92 17.69
C ALA A 120 -25.17 16.21 17.56
N PHE A 121 -25.28 16.98 16.49
CA PHE A 121 -24.53 18.23 16.34
C PHE A 121 -25.33 19.45 16.85
N ASP A 122 -26.46 19.76 16.25
CA ASP A 122 -27.22 21.00 16.47
C ASP A 122 -28.66 20.78 16.97
N ASP A 123 -29.08 19.53 17.15
CA ASP A 123 -30.45 19.12 17.53
C ASP A 123 -31.52 19.63 16.55
N LYS A 124 -31.15 19.87 15.28
CA LYS A 124 -32.01 20.50 14.27
C LYS A 124 -32.18 19.67 12.99
N ASP A 125 -31.95 18.37 13.05
CA ASP A 125 -32.07 17.50 11.86
C ASP A 125 -33.44 17.62 11.22
N ALA A 126 -34.52 17.70 12.00
CA ALA A 126 -35.88 17.89 11.50
C ALA A 126 -36.05 19.20 10.69
N VAL A 127 -35.26 20.21 10.95
CA VAL A 127 -35.29 21.49 10.19
C VAL A 127 -34.60 21.34 8.84
N TRP A 128 -33.56 20.52 8.78
CA TRP A 128 -32.76 20.29 7.58
C TRP A 128 -33.30 19.16 6.68
N ALA A 129 -34.13 18.27 7.24
CA ALA A 129 -34.72 17.16 6.52
C ALA A 129 -35.49 17.63 5.29
N GLY A 130 -35.23 17.00 4.13
CA GLY A 130 -35.89 17.33 2.87
C GLY A 130 -35.42 18.62 2.20
N GLN A 131 -34.47 19.35 2.77
CA GLN A 131 -33.88 20.52 2.09
C GLN A 131 -32.94 20.05 0.97
N SER A 132 -32.89 20.83 -0.11
CA SER A 132 -32.02 20.55 -1.25
C SER A 132 -30.55 20.58 -0.85
N GLY A 133 -29.82 19.50 -1.14
CA GLY A 133 -28.39 19.39 -0.81
C GLY A 133 -28.10 18.95 0.63
N GLU A 134 -29.13 18.56 1.39
CA GLU A 134 -28.99 18.00 2.73
C GLU A 134 -29.33 16.48 2.76
N ASP A 135 -28.93 15.80 3.82
CA ASP A 135 -29.29 14.42 4.06
C ASP A 135 -30.84 14.26 4.13
N PRO A 136 -31.44 13.20 3.58
CA PRO A 136 -32.90 13.04 3.62
C PRO A 136 -33.49 13.06 5.03
N ALA A 137 -32.75 12.57 6.04
CA ALA A 137 -33.13 12.63 7.45
C ALA A 137 -32.67 13.95 8.11
N GLY A 138 -32.02 14.84 7.37
CA GLY A 138 -31.51 16.14 7.84
C GLY A 138 -30.26 16.08 8.68
N ARG A 139 -29.65 14.93 8.81
CA ARG A 139 -28.43 14.73 9.59
C ARG A 139 -27.23 15.42 8.95
N TYR A 140 -26.29 15.94 9.74
CA TYR A 140 -25.04 16.41 9.20
C TYR A 140 -24.14 15.23 8.79
N ALA A 141 -24.00 15.04 7.48
CA ALA A 141 -23.16 13.99 6.88
C ALA A 141 -22.55 14.50 5.58
N ARG A 142 -21.29 14.87 5.64
CA ARG A 142 -20.61 15.49 4.50
C ARG A 142 -19.22 14.92 4.29
N TYR A 143 -18.75 14.99 3.06
CA TYR A 143 -17.35 14.80 2.74
C TYR A 143 -16.82 15.92 1.87
N VAL A 144 -15.55 16.10 1.90
CA VAL A 144 -14.80 17.01 1.03
C VAL A 144 -13.75 16.20 0.28
N ASP A 145 -13.65 16.41 -1.03
CA ASP A 145 -12.60 15.86 -1.87
C ASP A 145 -11.90 16.98 -2.65
N ARG A 146 -10.97 16.58 -3.53
CA ARG A 146 -10.31 17.52 -4.44
C ARG A 146 -10.93 17.40 -5.82
N ASP A 147 -11.45 18.51 -6.33
CA ASP A 147 -11.95 18.58 -7.69
C ASP A 147 -10.83 18.39 -8.74
N ALA A 148 -11.19 18.40 -10.01
CA ALA A 148 -10.25 18.25 -11.13
C ALA A 148 -9.15 19.33 -11.15
N THR A 149 -9.34 20.46 -10.45
CA THR A 149 -8.35 21.53 -10.30
C THR A 149 -7.52 21.42 -9.03
N GLY A 150 -7.78 20.40 -8.20
CA GLY A 150 -7.13 20.19 -6.91
C GLY A 150 -7.69 21.02 -5.75
N LYS A 151 -8.79 21.74 -5.96
CA LYS A 151 -9.46 22.53 -4.93
C LYS A 151 -10.44 21.69 -4.13
N PRO A 152 -10.58 21.93 -2.81
CA PRO A 152 -11.59 21.28 -2.00
C PRO A 152 -13.00 21.55 -2.51
N ALA A 153 -13.77 20.49 -2.71
CA ALA A 153 -15.19 20.52 -3.08
C ALA A 153 -15.99 19.72 -2.04
N LEU A 154 -17.06 20.32 -1.53
CA LEU A 154 -17.88 19.72 -0.48
C LEU A 154 -19.08 19.01 -1.08
N HIS A 155 -19.35 17.81 -0.61
CA HIS A 155 -20.42 16.93 -1.08
C HIS A 155 -21.22 16.35 0.07
N LEU A 156 -22.44 15.92 -0.23
CA LEU A 156 -23.25 15.14 0.69
C LEU A 156 -22.75 13.71 0.75
N LEU A 157 -22.65 13.16 1.94
CA LEU A 157 -22.34 11.76 2.17
C LEU A 157 -23.64 10.96 2.09
N THR A 158 -23.79 10.14 1.04
CA THR A 158 -25.01 9.37 0.78
C THR A 158 -24.84 7.91 1.22
N ASP A 159 -25.96 7.23 1.43
CA ASP A 159 -26.03 5.76 1.69
C ASP A 159 -25.22 5.28 2.90
N ILE A 160 -24.93 6.16 3.85
CA ILE A 160 -24.09 5.85 5.02
C ILE A 160 -24.66 4.76 5.93
N GLU A 161 -25.97 4.50 5.87
CA GLU A 161 -26.63 3.44 6.63
C GLU A 161 -26.97 2.20 5.78
N THR A 162 -26.57 2.20 4.51
CA THR A 162 -26.82 1.07 3.61
C THR A 162 -25.66 0.06 3.72
N PRO A 163 -25.93 -1.19 4.14
CA PRO A 163 -24.91 -2.22 4.18
C PRO A 163 -24.20 -2.37 2.83
N GLY A 164 -22.88 -2.49 2.85
CA GLY A 164 -22.03 -2.49 1.68
C GLY A 164 -21.51 -1.10 1.33
N SER A 165 -22.36 -0.21 0.83
CA SER A 165 -21.95 1.17 0.48
C SER A 165 -21.63 2.03 1.70
N GLY A 166 -22.29 1.80 2.83
CA GLY A 166 -22.09 2.50 4.09
C GLY A 166 -21.14 1.82 5.09
N ASP A 167 -20.48 0.74 4.71
CA ASP A 167 -19.63 -0.05 5.62
C ASP A 167 -18.52 0.78 6.26
N TYR A 168 -18.01 1.78 5.58
CA TYR A 168 -17.01 2.71 6.12
C TYR A 168 -17.51 3.50 7.36
N TYR A 169 -18.83 3.63 7.53
CA TYR A 169 -19.49 4.23 8.68
C TYR A 169 -20.04 3.19 9.64
N LEU A 170 -20.65 2.12 9.11
CA LEU A 170 -21.36 1.12 9.92
C LEU A 170 -20.39 0.20 10.68
N LEU A 171 -19.30 -0.26 10.05
CA LEU A 171 -18.36 -1.20 10.68
C LEU A 171 -17.62 -0.60 11.88
N PRO A 172 -17.11 0.65 11.85
CA PRO A 172 -16.46 1.25 13.01
C PRO A 172 -17.37 1.42 14.23
N LYS A 173 -18.69 1.46 14.03
CA LYS A 173 -19.66 1.56 15.14
C LYS A 173 -19.85 0.25 15.90
N GLN A 174 -19.38 -0.88 15.35
CA GLN A 174 -19.54 -2.20 15.94
C GLN A 174 -18.37 -2.60 16.84
N ILE A 175 -17.31 -1.80 16.86
CA ILE A 175 -16.09 -2.00 17.65
C ILE A 175 -16.18 -1.16 18.91
#